data_35c24511bc7f8dbd7f937dcb82477de7
#
_entry.id   35c24511bc7f8dbd7f937dcb82477de7
#
_cell.length_a   1.000
_cell.length_b   1.000
_cell.length_c   1.000
_cell.angle_alpha   90.00
_cell.angle_beta   90.00
_cell.angle_gamma   90.00
#
_symmetry.space_group_name_H-M   'P 1'
#
loop_
_entity.id
_entity.type
_entity.pdbx_description
1 polymer ?
#
loop_
_entity_poly.entity_id
_entity_poly.type
_entity_poly.pdbx_seq_one_letter_code
_entity_poly.pdbx_strand_id
1 'polypeptide(L)'
;WEQVLRTNTLSPLKIAATFAKNLAAGRQKKLVTISSIMGSITQSDRGSDYIYRSSKAAVNMVMRNFSADTLGRDLIVAIFHPGWVKTDMGGSGAAITPSESVTSLRKCIADLTRADTGKYFNFDGTPIDW
;
A
#
# COMPACT_ATOMS: atom_id res chain seq x y z
N TRP A 1 -12.23 15.68 6.27
CA TRP A 1 -12.04 14.24 6.59
C TRP A 1 -12.65 13.36 5.50
N GLU A 2 -13.91 13.55 5.17
CA GLU A 2 -14.61 12.75 4.15
C GLU A 2 -13.89 12.73 2.81
N GLN A 3 -13.44 13.88 2.32
CA GLN A 3 -12.72 13.97 1.05
C GLN A 3 -11.43 13.15 1.06
N VAL A 4 -10.68 13.16 2.17
CA VAL A 4 -9.44 12.38 2.31
C VAL A 4 -9.73 10.88 2.33
N LEU A 5 -10.75 10.46 3.08
CA LEU A 5 -11.19 9.05 3.08
C LEU A 5 -11.71 8.61 1.71
N ARG A 6 -12.45 9.47 1.02
CA ARG A 6 -12.90 9.19 -0.35
C ARG A 6 -11.73 8.95 -1.29
N THR A 7 -10.70 9.82 -1.24
CA THR A 7 -9.53 9.73 -2.12
C THR A 7 -8.61 8.58 -1.71
N ASN A 8 -8.24 8.49 -0.43
CA ASN A 8 -7.19 7.59 0.02
C ASN A 8 -7.67 6.16 0.29
N THR A 9 -8.97 5.96 0.53
CA THR A 9 -9.53 4.65 0.93
C THR A 9 -10.53 4.13 -0.09
N LEU A 10 -11.60 4.89 -0.38
CA LEU A 10 -12.67 4.41 -1.24
C LEU A 10 -12.24 4.30 -2.71
N SER A 11 -11.47 5.26 -3.22
CA SER A 11 -11.03 5.25 -4.62
C SER A 11 -10.11 4.07 -4.94
N PRO A 12 -9.08 3.73 -4.12
CA PRO A 12 -8.29 2.50 -4.30
C PRO A 12 -9.15 1.24 -4.36
N LEU A 13 -10.14 1.09 -3.46
CA LEU A 13 -11.04 -0.06 -3.49
C LEU A 13 -11.85 -0.13 -4.78
N LYS A 14 -12.43 0.98 -5.21
CA LYS A 14 -13.21 1.04 -6.46
C LYS A 14 -12.35 0.67 -7.67
N ILE A 15 -11.14 1.20 -7.76
CA ILE A 15 -10.19 0.85 -8.83
C ILE A 15 -9.86 -0.64 -8.79
N ALA A 16 -9.49 -1.15 -7.61
CA ALA A 16 -9.16 -2.56 -7.42
C ALA A 16 -10.32 -3.48 -7.84
N ALA A 17 -11.53 -3.19 -7.37
CA ALA A 17 -12.72 -3.98 -7.69
C ALA A 17 -13.07 -3.93 -9.20
N THR A 18 -12.98 -2.74 -9.80
CA THR A 18 -13.25 -2.55 -11.23
C THR A 18 -12.31 -3.36 -12.12
N PHE A 19 -11.01 -3.35 -11.80
CA PHE A 19 -9.99 -4.00 -12.61
C PHE A 19 -9.64 -5.43 -12.17
N ALA A 20 -10.27 -5.98 -11.13
CA ALA A 20 -9.96 -7.30 -10.59
C ALA A 20 -9.98 -8.41 -11.67
N LYS A 21 -11.00 -8.41 -12.55
CA LYS A 21 -11.12 -9.39 -13.64
C LYS A 21 -10.01 -9.23 -14.68
N ASN A 22 -9.66 -7.98 -15.03
CA ASN A 22 -8.60 -7.68 -15.98
C ASN A 22 -7.23 -8.11 -15.44
N LEU A 23 -6.98 -7.82 -14.16
CA LEU A 23 -5.75 -8.23 -13.47
C LEU A 23 -5.64 -9.77 -13.40
N ALA A 24 -6.72 -10.46 -13.05
CA ALA A 24 -6.75 -11.93 -12.99
C ALA A 24 -6.50 -12.59 -14.37
N ALA A 25 -6.94 -11.95 -15.45
CA ALA A 25 -6.66 -12.39 -16.81
C ALA A 25 -5.24 -12.04 -17.29
N GLY A 26 -4.57 -11.13 -16.60
CA GLY A 26 -3.21 -10.69 -16.92
C GLY A 26 -2.13 -11.72 -16.56
N ARG A 27 -0.91 -11.49 -17.04
CA ARG A 27 0.22 -12.41 -16.78
C ARG A 27 0.79 -12.24 -15.36
N GLN A 28 0.93 -11.01 -14.86
CA GLN A 28 1.56 -10.75 -13.55
C GLN A 28 0.61 -10.92 -12.38
N LYS A 29 -0.67 -10.65 -12.58
CA LYS A 29 -1.74 -10.79 -11.57
C LYS A 29 -1.45 -10.06 -10.26
N LYS A 30 -0.79 -8.90 -10.32
CA LYS A 30 -0.37 -8.13 -9.15
C LYS A 30 -1.16 -6.84 -9.02
N LEU A 31 -1.70 -6.59 -7.83
CA LEU A 31 -2.31 -5.34 -7.40
C LEU A 31 -1.50 -4.79 -6.23
N VAL A 32 -0.91 -3.63 -6.40
CA VAL A 32 -0.10 -2.99 -5.37
C VAL A 32 -0.72 -1.67 -4.96
N THR A 33 -0.88 -1.47 -3.67
CA THR A 33 -1.36 -0.22 -3.09
C THR A 33 -0.25 0.49 -2.33
N ILE A 34 0.01 1.74 -2.69
CA ILE A 34 0.95 2.58 -1.95
C ILE A 34 0.22 3.21 -0.76
N SER A 35 0.60 2.78 0.43
CA SER A 35 0.11 3.29 1.71
C SER A 35 1.19 4.16 2.38
N SER A 36 1.27 4.11 3.70
CA SER A 36 2.27 4.80 4.50
C SER A 36 2.46 4.06 5.82
N ILE A 37 3.68 4.03 6.34
CA ILE A 37 3.95 3.52 7.70
C ILE A 37 3.09 4.19 8.75
N MET A 38 2.65 5.43 8.50
CA MET A 38 1.71 6.17 9.35
C MET A 38 0.31 5.52 9.41
N GLY A 39 0.02 4.52 8.56
CA GLY A 39 -1.17 3.69 8.63
C GLY A 39 -1.03 2.45 9.51
N SER A 40 0.16 2.18 10.05
CA SER A 40 0.37 1.12 11.05
C SER A 40 -0.11 1.61 12.42
N ILE A 41 -1.02 0.85 13.03
CA ILE A 41 -1.52 1.11 14.39
C ILE A 41 -0.45 0.69 15.40
N THR A 42 0.21 -0.43 15.15
CA THR A 42 1.27 -0.97 16.01
C THR A 42 2.45 -0.02 16.15
N GLN A 43 2.79 0.70 15.08
CA GLN A 43 3.91 1.63 15.07
C GLN A 43 3.51 3.08 15.40
N SER A 44 2.28 3.29 15.87
CA SER A 44 1.79 4.63 16.26
C SER A 44 2.19 4.95 17.70
N ASP A 45 3.33 5.58 17.87
CA ASP A 45 3.94 5.94 19.15
C ASP A 45 3.66 7.39 19.61
N ARG A 46 3.05 8.21 18.75
CA ARG A 46 2.76 9.62 19.00
C ARG A 46 1.49 10.09 18.31
N GLY A 47 0.87 11.12 18.88
CA GLY A 47 -0.30 11.78 18.29
C GLY A 47 0.04 12.56 17.01
N SER A 48 -0.93 13.22 16.44
CA SER A 48 -0.94 14.06 15.23
C SER A 48 -1.43 13.35 13.96
N ASP A 49 -1.64 14.13 12.93
CA ASP A 49 -1.99 13.66 11.57
C ASP A 49 -3.21 12.71 11.53
N TYR A 50 -4.17 12.91 12.42
CA TYR A 50 -5.33 12.02 12.59
C TYR A 50 -6.03 11.66 11.27
N ILE A 51 -6.24 12.67 10.42
CA ILE A 51 -6.94 12.48 9.13
C ILE A 51 -6.10 11.58 8.21
N TYR A 52 -4.82 11.86 8.07
CA TYR A 52 -3.92 11.10 7.21
C TYR A 52 -3.71 9.69 7.74
N ARG A 53 -3.33 9.55 9.01
CA ARG A 53 -3.10 8.24 9.65
C ARG A 53 -4.33 7.35 9.56
N SER A 54 -5.51 7.85 9.93
CA SER A 54 -6.75 7.08 9.85
C SER A 54 -7.09 6.68 8.41
N SER A 55 -6.85 7.54 7.41
CA SER A 55 -7.10 7.19 6.03
C SER A 55 -6.16 6.11 5.50
N LYS A 56 -4.89 6.09 5.96
CA LYS A 56 -3.92 5.07 5.59
C LYS A 56 -4.16 3.74 6.33
N ALA A 57 -4.56 3.78 7.59
CA ALA A 57 -5.03 2.59 8.30
C ALA A 57 -6.28 2.00 7.64
N ALA A 58 -7.20 2.84 7.22
CA ALA A 58 -8.42 2.42 6.53
C ALA A 58 -8.11 1.77 5.17
N VAL A 59 -7.22 2.32 4.35
CA VAL A 59 -6.86 1.67 3.07
C VAL A 59 -6.11 0.36 3.31
N ASN A 60 -5.28 0.27 4.34
CA ASN A 60 -4.61 -0.97 4.72
C ASN A 60 -5.64 -2.07 5.00
N MET A 61 -6.63 -1.79 5.86
CA MET A 61 -7.69 -2.74 6.19
C MET A 61 -8.52 -3.12 4.96
N VAL A 62 -8.93 -2.14 4.16
CA VAL A 62 -9.74 -2.37 2.96
C VAL A 62 -8.99 -3.26 1.96
N MET A 63 -7.73 -3.00 1.71
CA MET A 63 -6.95 -3.78 0.74
C MET A 63 -6.59 -5.17 1.27
N ARG A 64 -6.41 -5.32 2.58
CA ARG A 64 -6.27 -6.63 3.20
C ARG A 64 -7.53 -7.49 3.04
N ASN A 65 -8.70 -6.91 3.28
CA ASN A 65 -9.98 -7.62 3.07
C ASN A 65 -10.18 -7.95 1.57
N PHE A 66 -9.88 -6.99 0.69
CA PHE A 66 -9.94 -7.24 -0.75
C PHE A 66 -9.03 -8.40 -1.19
N SER A 67 -7.86 -8.54 -0.57
CA SER A 67 -6.96 -9.67 -0.84
C SER A 67 -7.61 -11.01 -0.50
N ALA A 68 -8.32 -11.09 0.61
CA ALA A 68 -9.06 -12.30 1.02
C ALA A 68 -10.20 -12.63 0.05
N ASP A 69 -10.97 -11.63 -0.36
CA ASP A 69 -12.07 -11.79 -1.33
C ASP A 69 -11.59 -12.25 -2.72
N THR A 70 -10.32 -12.02 -3.04
CA THR A 70 -9.74 -12.33 -4.35
C THR A 70 -8.82 -13.55 -4.37
N LEU A 71 -8.70 -14.29 -3.26
CA LEU A 71 -7.86 -15.49 -3.19
C LEU A 71 -8.18 -16.52 -4.27
N GLY A 72 -9.47 -16.72 -4.59
CA GLY A 72 -9.93 -17.63 -5.65
C GLY A 72 -9.65 -17.13 -7.07
N ARG A 73 -9.23 -15.87 -7.26
CA ARG A 73 -8.94 -15.26 -8.57
C ARG A 73 -7.46 -15.24 -8.91
N ASP A 74 -6.63 -15.84 -8.09
CA ASP A 74 -5.17 -15.92 -8.33
C ASP A 74 -4.47 -14.54 -8.36
N LEU A 75 -5.03 -13.54 -7.67
CA LEU A 75 -4.43 -12.21 -7.56
C LEU A 75 -3.44 -12.15 -6.39
N ILE A 76 -2.34 -11.45 -6.61
CA ILE A 76 -1.38 -11.05 -5.60
C ILE A 76 -1.70 -9.60 -5.22
N VAL A 77 -2.22 -9.38 -4.00
CA VAL A 77 -2.57 -8.05 -3.50
C VAL A 77 -1.60 -7.70 -2.38
N ALA A 78 -0.78 -6.69 -2.56
CA ALA A 78 0.21 -6.26 -1.57
C ALA A 78 0.11 -4.76 -1.29
N ILE A 79 0.50 -4.36 -0.09
CA ILE A 79 0.48 -2.98 0.37
C ILE A 79 1.91 -2.56 0.69
N PHE A 80 2.32 -1.38 0.25
CA PHE A 80 3.66 -0.86 0.46
C PHE A 80 3.67 0.52 1.09
N HIS A 81 4.59 0.73 2.03
CA HIS A 81 5.08 2.04 2.42
C HIS A 81 6.26 2.41 1.50
N PRO A 82 6.23 3.57 0.83
CA PRO A 82 7.28 3.96 -0.12
C PRO A 82 8.57 4.45 0.53
N GLY A 83 8.67 4.45 1.87
CA GLY A 83 9.72 5.11 2.62
C GLY A 83 9.41 6.59 2.87
N TRP A 84 10.27 7.27 3.64
CA TRP A 84 10.21 8.72 3.78
C TRP A 84 11.03 9.36 2.66
N VAL A 85 10.32 9.80 1.62
CA VAL A 85 10.88 10.18 0.32
C VAL A 85 10.98 11.69 0.18
N LYS A 86 12.10 12.20 -0.34
CA LYS A 86 12.35 13.62 -0.67
C LYS A 86 11.43 14.09 -1.79
N THR A 87 10.24 14.53 -1.41
CA THR A 87 9.19 15.10 -2.27
C THR A 87 8.65 16.34 -1.60
N ASP A 88 7.75 17.08 -2.26
CA ASP A 88 7.08 18.23 -1.64
C ASP A 88 6.37 17.84 -0.33
N MET A 89 5.81 16.65 -0.25
CA MET A 89 5.17 16.14 0.96
C MET A 89 6.19 15.69 2.02
N GLY A 90 7.27 15.03 1.63
CA GLY A 90 8.26 14.47 2.55
C GLY A 90 9.25 15.50 3.08
N GLY A 91 9.41 16.60 2.37
CA GLY A 91 10.36 17.66 2.70
C GLY A 91 11.84 17.31 2.42
N SER A 92 12.72 18.29 2.61
CA SER A 92 14.17 18.14 2.35
C SER A 92 14.88 17.23 3.35
N GLY A 93 14.31 17.07 4.55
CA GLY A 93 14.84 16.18 5.61
C GLY A 93 14.54 14.71 5.41
N ALA A 94 13.79 14.33 4.37
CA ALA A 94 13.45 12.93 4.12
C ALA A 94 14.69 12.06 3.87
N ALA A 95 14.59 10.78 4.22
CA ALA A 95 15.73 9.86 4.28
C ALA A 95 16.22 9.41 2.89
N ILE A 96 15.31 9.23 1.94
CA ILE A 96 15.62 8.63 0.63
C ILE A 96 15.12 9.50 -0.53
N THR A 97 15.74 9.34 -1.69
CA THR A 97 15.31 9.99 -2.93
C THR A 97 14.15 9.22 -3.59
N PRO A 98 13.37 9.87 -4.48
CA PRO A 98 12.36 9.17 -5.27
C PRO A 98 12.92 8.01 -6.10
N SER A 99 14.13 8.17 -6.64
CA SER A 99 14.79 7.14 -7.44
C SER A 99 15.12 5.89 -6.61
N GLU A 100 15.66 6.07 -5.41
CA GLU A 100 15.95 4.97 -4.49
C GLU A 100 14.67 4.23 -4.09
N SER A 101 13.63 4.97 -3.68
CA SER A 101 12.33 4.39 -3.32
C SER A 101 11.75 3.57 -4.48
N VAL A 102 11.67 4.14 -5.67
CA VAL A 102 11.05 3.48 -6.84
C VAL A 102 11.87 2.28 -7.31
N THR A 103 13.20 2.38 -7.30
CA THR A 103 14.06 1.26 -7.68
C THR A 103 13.85 0.06 -6.76
N SER A 104 13.80 0.30 -5.46
CA SER A 104 13.58 -0.75 -4.45
C SER A 104 12.17 -1.34 -4.55
N LEU A 105 11.14 -0.49 -4.62
CA LEU A 105 9.74 -0.92 -4.80
C LEU A 105 9.58 -1.79 -6.06
N ARG A 106 10.14 -1.39 -7.18
CA ARG A 106 10.04 -2.17 -8.44
C ARG A 106 10.64 -3.57 -8.28
N LYS A 107 11.78 -3.70 -7.60
CA LYS A 107 12.38 -4.99 -7.29
C LYS A 107 11.47 -5.83 -6.41
N CYS A 108 11.02 -5.29 -5.27
CA CYS A 108 10.11 -5.98 -4.38
C CYS A 108 8.81 -6.42 -5.08
N ILE A 109 8.21 -5.55 -5.89
CA ILE A 109 7.00 -5.86 -6.65
C ILE A 109 7.25 -6.97 -7.68
N ALA A 110 8.41 -6.98 -8.33
CA ALA A 110 8.77 -8.04 -9.28
C ALA A 110 8.85 -9.41 -8.60
N ASP A 111 9.39 -9.45 -7.38
CA ASP A 111 9.61 -10.68 -6.60
C ASP A 111 8.38 -11.17 -5.83
N LEU A 112 7.27 -10.40 -5.77
CA LEU A 112 6.04 -10.80 -5.08
C LEU A 112 5.49 -12.13 -5.61
N THR A 113 5.12 -12.99 -4.68
CA THR A 113 4.49 -14.29 -4.89
C THR A 113 3.09 -14.35 -4.28
N ARG A 114 2.37 -15.44 -4.50
CA ARG A 114 1.05 -15.65 -3.84
C ARG A 114 1.14 -15.68 -2.31
N ALA A 115 2.25 -16.13 -1.76
CA ALA A 115 2.48 -16.14 -0.32
C ALA A 115 2.53 -14.74 0.29
N ASP A 116 2.66 -13.70 -0.53
CA ASP A 116 2.74 -12.30 -0.11
C ASP A 116 1.40 -11.57 -0.20
N THR A 117 0.36 -12.25 -0.69
CA THR A 117 -0.99 -11.70 -0.77
C THR A 117 -1.50 -11.30 0.62
N GLY A 118 -2.01 -10.09 0.74
CA GLY A 118 -2.55 -9.53 1.97
C GLY A 118 -1.49 -9.06 2.96
N LYS A 119 -0.23 -8.95 2.56
CA LYS A 119 0.84 -8.45 3.43
C LYS A 119 1.13 -6.97 3.20
N TYR A 120 1.73 -6.36 4.21
CA TYR A 120 2.15 -4.98 4.23
C TYR A 120 3.67 -4.90 4.37
N PHE A 121 4.31 -4.13 3.48
CA PHE A 121 5.75 -4.06 3.34
C PHE A 121 6.28 -2.63 3.35
N ASN A 122 7.49 -2.47 3.79
CA ASN A 122 8.31 -1.31 3.54
C ASN A 122 8.83 -1.32 2.07
N PHE A 123 9.34 -0.21 1.59
CA PHE A 123 9.89 -0.05 0.23
C PHE A 123 11.03 -1.03 -0.08
N ASP A 124 11.74 -1.50 0.93
CA ASP A 124 12.86 -2.46 0.83
C ASP A 124 12.41 -3.94 0.93
N GLY A 125 11.11 -4.19 1.08
CA GLY A 125 10.54 -5.52 1.19
C GLY A 125 10.46 -6.06 2.62
N THR A 126 10.90 -5.31 3.63
CA THR A 126 10.74 -5.72 5.02
C THR A 126 9.27 -5.66 5.44
N PRO A 127 8.74 -6.65 6.18
CA PRO A 127 7.36 -6.61 6.64
C PRO A 127 7.10 -5.45 7.61
N ILE A 128 5.90 -4.90 7.55
CA ILE A 128 5.39 -3.90 8.50
C ILE A 128 4.19 -4.51 9.24
N ASP A 129 4.17 -4.35 10.56
CA ASP A 129 3.01 -4.69 11.38
C ASP A 129 1.88 -3.68 11.18
N TRP A 130 0.62 -4.18 11.30
CA TRP A 130 -0.58 -3.38 11.05
C TRP A 130 -0.83 -2.27 12.07
#